data_a23d821f0bbe9b073db8f248a02fd965
#
_entry.id   a23d821f0bbe9b073db8f248a02fd965
#
_cell.length_a   1.000
_cell.length_b   1.000
_cell.length_c   1.000
_cell.angle_alpha   90.00
_cell.angle_beta   90.00
_cell.angle_gamma   90.00
#
_symmetry.space_group_name_H-M   'P 1'
#
loop_
_entity.id
_entity.type
_entity.pdbx_description
1 polymer ?
#
loop_
_entity_poly.entity_id
_entity_poly.type
_entity_poly.pdbx_seq_one_letter_code
_entity_poly.pdbx_strand_id
1 'polypeptide(L)'
;MRINVIGSGHMGKQICSLFDVLGYDVLIWQNTKENLDNHINDQKKKIENNLNIKSKGSFKVENNLAKFENHFTIETVKENVNIKKKILSSLNFNENLFSNTSSIKLSEIGNNINGFHFMNPITVKIIELCKKKNFSNDLLIAVTNSLSKVFYKIINVKDSPGYLMNKVIFRDISYFFYLYEKENTPINDLKKIYSDDIKKNDPLKIVNMIGVDTCLDILINLNKFDQSFYVPKCFQIAIKNNILGYKNKKVFKI
;
A
#
# COMPACT_ATOMS: atom_id res chain seq x y z
N MET A 1 16.66 -14.36 10.00
CA MET A 1 15.20 -14.55 10.14
C MET A 1 14.57 -14.42 8.76
N ARG A 2 13.62 -15.29 8.41
CA ARG A 2 12.94 -15.26 7.11
C ARG A 2 11.66 -14.44 7.17
N ILE A 3 11.38 -13.72 6.08
CA ILE A 3 10.14 -13.00 5.81
C ILE A 3 9.56 -13.54 4.50
N ASN A 4 8.27 -13.83 4.49
CA ASN A 4 7.55 -14.18 3.29
C ASN A 4 6.81 -12.95 2.72
N VAL A 5 6.91 -12.73 1.42
CA VAL A 5 6.13 -11.72 0.69
C VAL A 5 5.30 -12.43 -0.38
N ILE A 6 3.99 -12.39 -0.25
CA ILE A 6 3.08 -13.07 -1.18
C ILE A 6 2.53 -12.05 -2.19
N GLY A 7 3.12 -12.00 -3.37
CA GLY A 7 2.80 -11.07 -4.44
C GLY A 7 4.00 -10.25 -4.88
N SER A 8 4.25 -10.19 -6.17
CA SER A 8 5.39 -9.51 -6.81
C SER A 8 5.00 -8.22 -7.53
N GLY A 9 3.85 -7.65 -7.17
CA GLY A 9 3.42 -6.35 -7.64
C GLY A 9 4.33 -5.20 -7.16
N HIS A 10 3.93 -3.97 -7.42
CA HIS A 10 4.71 -2.78 -7.06
C HIS A 10 5.08 -2.75 -5.56
N MET A 11 4.10 -2.95 -4.66
CA MET A 11 4.36 -2.96 -3.21
C MET A 11 5.15 -4.18 -2.76
N GLY A 12 4.87 -5.37 -3.33
CA GLY A 12 5.61 -6.58 -2.97
C GLY A 12 7.10 -6.47 -3.25
N LYS A 13 7.49 -5.91 -4.39
CA LYS A 13 8.89 -5.63 -4.74
C LYS A 13 9.54 -4.64 -3.76
N GLN A 14 8.84 -3.58 -3.37
CA GLN A 14 9.36 -2.59 -2.42
C GLN A 14 9.51 -3.20 -1.00
N ILE A 15 8.52 -3.96 -0.54
CA ILE A 15 8.55 -4.64 0.77
C ILE A 15 9.67 -5.70 0.80
N CYS A 16 9.81 -6.50 -0.27
CA CYS A 16 10.91 -7.43 -0.42
C CYS A 16 12.27 -6.72 -0.30
N SER A 17 12.45 -5.63 -1.05
CA SER A 17 13.70 -4.85 -1.03
C SER A 17 13.97 -4.22 0.35
N LEU A 18 12.95 -3.74 1.04
CA LEU A 18 13.11 -3.18 2.39
C LEU A 18 13.63 -4.23 3.38
N PHE A 19 13.00 -5.39 3.41
CA PHE A 19 13.42 -6.43 4.36
C PHE A 19 14.77 -7.04 4.00
N ASP A 20 15.12 -7.15 2.71
CA ASP A 20 16.48 -7.49 2.28
C ASP A 20 17.50 -6.47 2.80
N VAL A 21 17.24 -5.17 2.63
CA VAL A 21 18.12 -4.11 3.16
C VAL A 21 18.26 -4.19 4.68
N LEU A 22 17.20 -4.55 5.40
CA LEU A 22 17.20 -4.73 6.85
C LEU A 22 17.88 -6.01 7.35
N GLY A 23 18.38 -6.87 6.45
CA GLY A 23 19.13 -8.07 6.82
C GLY A 23 18.29 -9.34 6.98
N TYR A 24 17.10 -9.38 6.40
CA TYR A 24 16.25 -10.56 6.39
C TYR A 24 16.49 -11.41 5.13
N ASP A 25 16.23 -12.72 5.25
CA ASP A 25 16.08 -13.60 4.09
C ASP A 25 14.65 -13.54 3.60
N VAL A 26 14.43 -12.99 2.43
CA VAL A 26 13.07 -12.79 1.91
C VAL A 26 12.74 -13.85 0.87
N LEU A 27 11.62 -14.55 1.08
CA LEU A 27 11.02 -15.41 0.06
C LEU A 27 9.84 -14.68 -0.55
N ILE A 28 9.95 -14.30 -1.84
CA ILE A 28 8.87 -13.60 -2.54
C ILE A 28 8.15 -14.53 -3.52
N TRP A 29 6.81 -14.62 -3.38
CA TRP A 29 5.98 -15.38 -4.31
C TRP A 29 5.54 -14.56 -5.50
N GLN A 30 5.60 -15.17 -6.68
CA GLN A 30 4.97 -14.65 -7.90
C GLN A 30 4.24 -15.75 -8.67
N ASN A 31 3.22 -15.37 -9.43
CA ASN A 31 2.47 -16.27 -10.31
C ASN A 31 2.89 -16.19 -11.78
N THR A 32 3.92 -15.40 -12.09
CA THR A 32 4.48 -15.21 -13.43
C THR A 32 5.89 -15.78 -13.50
N LYS A 33 6.45 -15.85 -14.71
CA LYS A 33 7.87 -16.21 -14.93
C LYS A 33 8.75 -14.97 -15.20
N GLU A 34 8.28 -13.78 -14.85
CA GLU A 34 9.04 -12.55 -14.98
C GLU A 34 10.28 -12.57 -14.09
N ASN A 35 11.43 -12.13 -14.61
CA ASN A 35 12.61 -11.94 -13.78
C ASN A 35 12.44 -10.66 -12.96
N LEU A 36 12.43 -10.78 -11.64
CA LEU A 36 12.25 -9.69 -10.70
C LEU A 36 13.56 -9.04 -10.25
N ASP A 37 14.71 -9.64 -10.53
CA ASP A 37 16.00 -9.27 -9.92
C ASP A 37 16.35 -7.81 -10.17
N ASN A 38 16.24 -7.34 -11.40
CA ASN A 38 16.54 -5.95 -11.74
C ASN A 38 15.62 -4.98 -11.00
N HIS A 39 14.31 -5.28 -10.99
CA HIS A 39 13.33 -4.42 -10.31
C HIS A 39 13.52 -4.36 -8.81
N ILE A 40 13.80 -5.51 -8.16
CA ILE A 40 14.05 -5.57 -6.72
C ILE A 40 15.36 -4.86 -6.39
N ASN A 41 16.43 -5.09 -7.17
CA ASN A 41 17.73 -4.46 -6.96
C ASN A 41 17.68 -2.94 -7.14
N ASP A 42 16.89 -2.43 -8.09
CA ASP A 42 16.70 -0.99 -8.27
C ASP A 42 15.94 -0.35 -7.08
N GLN A 43 14.92 -1.03 -6.56
CA GLN A 43 14.24 -0.59 -5.34
C GLN A 43 15.16 -0.65 -4.13
N LYS A 44 15.95 -1.72 -4.00
CA LYS A 44 16.95 -1.90 -2.95
C LYS A 44 17.94 -0.74 -2.90
N LYS A 45 18.54 -0.34 -4.03
CA LYS A 45 19.44 0.82 -4.11
C LYS A 45 18.78 2.12 -3.62
N LYS A 46 17.52 2.36 -4.00
CA LYS A 46 16.75 3.53 -3.54
C LYS A 46 16.53 3.51 -2.03
N ILE A 47 16.22 2.35 -1.46
CA ILE A 47 16.01 2.18 -0.02
C ILE A 47 17.33 2.32 0.74
N GLU A 48 18.43 1.70 0.27
CA GLU A 48 19.77 1.85 0.84
C GLU A 48 20.18 3.32 0.95
N ASN A 49 19.96 4.08 -0.12
CA ASN A 49 20.26 5.52 -0.14
C ASN A 49 19.35 6.31 0.82
N ASN A 50 18.05 6.00 0.87
CA ASN A 50 17.10 6.68 1.77
C ASN A 50 17.38 6.40 3.24
N LEU A 51 17.80 5.18 3.58
CA LEU A 51 18.08 4.75 4.94
C LEU A 51 19.54 4.98 5.36
N ASN A 52 20.43 5.27 4.40
CA ASN A 52 21.87 5.34 4.58
C ASN A 52 22.47 4.06 5.19
N ILE A 53 22.03 2.91 4.72
CA ILE A 53 22.52 1.60 5.16
C ILE A 53 22.76 0.71 3.95
N LYS A 54 23.68 -0.24 4.08
CA LYS A 54 23.91 -1.28 3.07
C LYS A 54 23.09 -2.53 3.42
N SER A 55 22.57 -3.17 2.38
CA SER A 55 21.86 -4.44 2.54
C SER A 55 22.74 -5.51 3.18
N LYS A 56 22.11 -6.30 4.06
CA LYS A 56 22.73 -7.44 4.76
C LYS A 56 21.92 -8.73 4.59
N GLY A 57 20.80 -8.67 3.88
CA GLY A 57 19.90 -9.78 3.63
C GLY A 57 20.05 -10.37 2.24
N SER A 58 19.07 -11.17 1.89
CA SER A 58 18.94 -11.79 0.58
C SER A 58 17.47 -11.95 0.19
N PHE A 59 17.20 -12.14 -1.10
CA PHE A 59 15.87 -12.53 -1.53
C PHE A 59 15.92 -13.71 -2.50
N LYS A 60 14.84 -14.48 -2.51
CA LYS A 60 14.63 -15.58 -3.46
C LYS A 60 13.20 -15.50 -4.00
N VAL A 61 13.08 -15.69 -5.31
CA VAL A 61 11.78 -15.77 -5.97
C VAL A 61 11.30 -17.23 -5.99
N GLU A 62 10.02 -17.45 -5.66
CA GLU A 62 9.39 -18.75 -5.64
C GLU A 62 7.99 -18.68 -6.28
N ASN A 63 7.66 -19.65 -7.13
CA ASN A 63 6.37 -19.73 -7.80
C ASN A 63 5.39 -20.72 -7.14
N ASN A 64 5.89 -21.59 -6.27
CA ASN A 64 5.08 -22.60 -5.59
C ASN A 64 4.77 -22.19 -4.15
N LEU A 65 3.49 -21.87 -3.87
CA LEU A 65 3.04 -21.50 -2.52
C LEU A 65 3.25 -22.60 -1.46
N ALA A 66 3.28 -23.88 -1.86
CA ALA A 66 3.50 -24.97 -0.95
C ALA A 66 4.90 -24.99 -0.30
N LYS A 67 5.84 -24.22 -0.85
CA LYS A 67 7.20 -24.06 -0.28
C LYS A 67 7.30 -22.97 0.78
N PHE A 68 6.21 -22.25 1.03
CA PHE A 68 6.17 -21.24 2.08
C PHE A 68 5.83 -21.88 3.42
N GLU A 69 6.66 -21.63 4.40
CA GLU A 69 6.52 -22.10 5.77
C GLU A 69 5.96 -20.98 6.67
N ASN A 70 5.56 -21.32 7.89
CA ASN A 70 5.02 -20.38 8.87
C ASN A 70 6.10 -19.41 9.39
N HIS A 71 6.39 -18.40 8.60
CA HIS A 71 7.20 -17.23 8.94
C HIS A 71 6.34 -15.97 8.95
N PHE A 72 6.91 -14.83 9.30
CA PHE A 72 6.23 -13.54 9.16
C PHE A 72 5.89 -13.31 7.69
N THR A 73 4.60 -13.36 7.35
CA THR A 73 4.12 -13.40 5.97
C THR A 73 3.26 -12.18 5.65
N ILE A 74 3.66 -11.41 4.64
CA ILE A 74 2.92 -10.22 4.18
C ILE A 74 2.32 -10.49 2.80
N GLU A 75 1.00 -10.49 2.71
CA GLU A 75 0.26 -10.60 1.45
C GLU A 75 0.15 -9.22 0.78
N THR A 76 0.52 -9.15 -0.50
CA THR A 76 0.56 -7.95 -1.32
C THR A 76 -0.03 -8.18 -2.73
N VAL A 77 -0.89 -9.19 -2.88
CA VAL A 77 -1.52 -9.49 -4.18
C VAL A 77 -2.54 -8.42 -4.55
N LYS A 78 -3.12 -8.54 -5.75
CA LYS A 78 -4.11 -7.59 -6.27
C LYS A 78 -5.21 -7.30 -5.23
N GLU A 79 -5.62 -6.03 -5.14
CA GLU A 79 -6.64 -5.53 -4.21
C GLU A 79 -8.04 -6.03 -4.61
N ASN A 80 -8.28 -7.33 -4.35
CA ASN A 80 -9.51 -8.03 -4.63
C ASN A 80 -9.73 -9.13 -3.60
N VAL A 81 -10.90 -9.11 -2.94
CA VAL A 81 -11.26 -10.03 -1.85
C VAL A 81 -11.09 -11.50 -2.25
N ASN A 82 -11.63 -11.89 -3.41
CA ASN A 82 -11.63 -13.29 -3.86
C ASN A 82 -10.20 -13.78 -4.16
N ILE A 83 -9.37 -12.92 -4.77
CA ILE A 83 -7.97 -13.26 -5.05
C ILE A 83 -7.21 -13.43 -3.74
N LYS A 84 -7.36 -12.49 -2.78
CA LYS A 84 -6.71 -12.57 -1.49
C LYS A 84 -7.12 -13.83 -0.71
N LYS A 85 -8.43 -14.13 -0.65
CA LYS A 85 -8.95 -15.35 -0.03
C LYS A 85 -8.33 -16.61 -0.65
N LYS A 86 -8.38 -16.71 -1.99
CA LYS A 86 -7.85 -17.86 -2.71
C LYS A 86 -6.37 -18.09 -2.42
N ILE A 87 -5.57 -17.05 -2.47
CA ILE A 87 -4.12 -17.16 -2.24
C ILE A 87 -3.82 -17.53 -0.79
N LEU A 88 -4.45 -16.85 0.17
CA LEU A 88 -4.20 -17.12 1.59
C LEU A 88 -4.69 -18.51 2.02
N SER A 89 -5.79 -19.02 1.45
CA SER A 89 -6.26 -20.38 1.70
C SER A 89 -5.37 -21.47 1.07
N SER A 90 -4.48 -21.11 0.16
CA SER A 90 -3.50 -22.04 -0.44
C SER A 90 -2.23 -22.17 0.38
N LEU A 91 -2.08 -21.41 1.46
CA LEU A 91 -0.97 -21.56 2.40
C LEU A 91 -1.27 -22.68 3.39
N ASN A 92 -0.24 -23.49 3.72
CA ASN A 92 -0.38 -24.60 4.67
C ASN A 92 -0.31 -24.15 6.14
N PHE A 93 -0.44 -22.86 6.41
CA PHE A 93 -0.41 -22.25 7.75
C PHE A 93 -1.39 -21.05 7.78
N ASN A 94 -1.84 -20.71 8.96
CA ASN A 94 -2.80 -19.63 9.21
C ASN A 94 -2.37 -18.65 10.30
N GLU A 95 -1.15 -18.78 10.78
CA GLU A 95 -0.52 -17.88 11.76
C GLU A 95 0.44 -16.92 11.05
N ASN A 96 0.82 -15.84 11.73
CA ASN A 96 1.78 -14.86 11.24
C ASN A 96 1.42 -14.25 9.88
N LEU A 97 0.13 -14.27 9.52
CA LEU A 97 -0.40 -13.73 8.27
C LEU A 97 -0.80 -12.28 8.43
N PHE A 98 -0.25 -11.45 7.56
CA PHE A 98 -0.54 -10.03 7.46
C PHE A 98 -0.92 -9.68 6.04
N SER A 99 -1.90 -8.80 5.85
CA SER A 99 -2.23 -8.24 4.54
C SER A 99 -1.80 -6.79 4.45
N ASN A 100 -1.22 -6.43 3.32
CA ASN A 100 -0.92 -5.03 2.96
C ASN A 100 -2.12 -4.38 2.24
N THR A 101 -3.32 -4.89 2.44
CA THR A 101 -4.53 -4.28 1.87
C THR A 101 -4.65 -2.82 2.29
N SER A 102 -5.09 -1.98 1.37
CA SER A 102 -5.28 -0.54 1.60
C SER A 102 -6.74 -0.14 1.75
N SER A 103 -7.68 -0.96 1.26
CA SER A 103 -9.09 -0.56 1.19
C SER A 103 -10.09 -1.66 1.56
N ILE A 104 -9.65 -2.91 1.68
CA ILE A 104 -10.51 -4.05 2.03
C ILE A 104 -10.42 -4.32 3.52
N LYS A 105 -11.56 -4.56 4.18
CA LYS A 105 -11.57 -5.00 5.58
C LYS A 105 -10.89 -6.36 5.71
N LEU A 106 -10.09 -6.55 6.74
CA LEU A 106 -9.43 -7.83 7.02
C LEU A 106 -10.44 -8.94 7.28
N SER A 107 -11.57 -8.60 7.94
CA SER A 107 -12.68 -9.52 8.17
C SER A 107 -13.32 -10.07 6.89
N GLU A 108 -13.24 -9.32 5.78
CA GLU A 108 -13.67 -9.78 4.47
C GLU A 108 -12.65 -10.71 3.80
N ILE A 109 -11.37 -10.62 4.14
CA ILE A 109 -10.31 -11.46 3.59
C ILE A 109 -10.22 -12.81 4.32
N GLY A 110 -10.31 -12.78 5.65
CA GLY A 110 -10.26 -14.01 6.45
C GLY A 110 -10.22 -13.75 7.96
N ASN A 111 -10.49 -14.84 8.72
CA ASN A 111 -10.63 -14.73 10.16
C ASN A 111 -9.29 -14.64 10.93
N ASN A 112 -8.17 -15.05 10.37
CA ASN A 112 -6.85 -15.10 11.05
C ASN A 112 -5.80 -14.18 10.43
N ILE A 113 -6.24 -13.06 9.82
CA ILE A 113 -5.35 -12.13 9.13
C ILE A 113 -5.26 -10.85 9.92
N ASN A 114 -4.04 -10.33 10.08
CA ASN A 114 -3.76 -9.01 10.61
C ASN A 114 -3.45 -8.05 9.45
N GLY A 115 -3.53 -6.75 9.69
CA GLY A 115 -3.10 -5.74 8.72
C GLY A 115 -1.69 -5.25 9.01
N PHE A 116 -0.86 -5.17 7.98
CA PHE A 116 0.47 -4.57 8.05
C PHE A 116 0.67 -3.72 6.80
N HIS A 117 0.04 -2.53 6.82
CA HIS A 117 -0.10 -1.68 5.66
C HIS A 117 1.03 -0.68 5.54
N PHE A 118 1.87 -0.85 4.54
CA PHE A 118 2.92 0.09 4.15
C PHE A 118 2.35 1.19 3.26
N MET A 119 2.87 2.40 3.43
CA MET A 119 2.56 3.50 2.51
C MET A 119 3.31 3.34 1.18
N ASN A 120 2.73 3.87 0.12
CA ASN A 120 3.36 3.96 -1.19
C ASN A 120 3.75 5.43 -1.49
N PRO A 121 5.01 5.74 -1.77
CA PRO A 121 6.18 4.83 -1.78
C PRO A 121 6.58 4.39 -0.37
N ILE A 122 7.29 3.27 -0.28
CA ILE A 122 7.73 2.69 1.00
C ILE A 122 8.69 3.60 1.79
N THR A 123 9.27 4.61 1.14
CA THR A 123 10.07 5.66 1.77
C THR A 123 9.27 6.60 2.67
N VAL A 124 7.94 6.59 2.57
CA VAL A 124 7.03 7.14 3.59
C VAL A 124 7.06 6.20 4.79
N LYS A 125 7.81 6.58 5.82
CA LYS A 125 8.15 5.72 6.97
C LYS A 125 6.99 5.61 7.97
N ILE A 126 5.83 5.18 7.48
CA ILE A 126 4.62 4.93 8.27
C ILE A 126 4.07 3.55 7.90
N ILE A 127 3.72 2.78 8.92
CA ILE A 127 3.06 1.48 8.80
C ILE A 127 1.81 1.51 9.68
N GLU A 128 0.69 1.14 9.12
CA GLU A 128 -0.54 0.93 9.87
C GLU A 128 -0.65 -0.55 10.24
N LEU A 129 -0.68 -0.80 11.55
CA LEU A 129 -0.79 -2.13 12.12
C LEU A 129 -2.21 -2.34 12.65
N CYS A 130 -2.97 -3.22 12.02
CA CYS A 130 -4.27 -3.65 12.48
C CYS A 130 -4.16 -5.07 13.06
N LYS A 131 -4.11 -5.17 14.38
CA LYS A 131 -4.04 -6.45 15.06
C LYS A 131 -5.42 -6.95 15.43
N LYS A 132 -5.61 -8.26 15.34
CA LYS A 132 -6.71 -8.91 16.03
C LYS A 132 -6.55 -8.79 17.54
N LYS A 133 -7.69 -8.85 18.24
CA LYS A 133 -7.70 -8.82 19.71
C LYS A 133 -6.80 -9.92 20.24
N ASN A 134 -5.88 -9.54 21.14
CA ASN A 134 -4.90 -10.43 21.78
C ASN A 134 -3.82 -11.05 20.85
N PHE A 135 -3.68 -10.56 19.60
CA PHE A 135 -2.55 -11.01 18.78
C PHE A 135 -1.26 -10.31 19.22
N SER A 136 -0.33 -11.09 19.68
CA SER A 136 1.06 -10.70 19.94
C SER A 136 1.95 -11.90 19.75
N ASN A 137 3.07 -11.74 19.08
CA ASN A 137 4.11 -12.77 18.99
C ASN A 137 5.50 -12.14 18.80
N ASP A 138 6.52 -12.93 19.07
CA ASP A 138 7.92 -12.49 19.03
C ASP A 138 8.35 -12.07 17.62
N LEU A 139 7.78 -12.69 16.57
CA LEU A 139 8.09 -12.34 15.19
C LEU A 139 7.61 -10.91 14.86
N LEU A 140 6.39 -10.56 15.27
CA LEU A 140 5.87 -9.20 15.08
C LEU A 140 6.71 -8.17 15.85
N ILE A 141 7.06 -8.49 17.10
CA ILE A 141 7.91 -7.63 17.94
C ILE A 141 9.28 -7.42 17.28
N ALA A 142 9.92 -8.48 16.82
CA ALA A 142 11.21 -8.41 16.15
C ALA A 142 11.15 -7.56 14.87
N VAL A 143 10.12 -7.75 14.03
CA VAL A 143 9.93 -7.01 12.78
C VAL A 143 9.66 -5.53 13.06
N THR A 144 8.76 -5.21 13.99
CA THR A 144 8.42 -3.82 14.32
C THR A 144 9.61 -3.08 14.96
N ASN A 145 10.38 -3.76 15.81
CA ASN A 145 11.60 -3.19 16.37
C ASN A 145 12.67 -2.90 15.30
N SER A 146 12.83 -3.80 14.33
CA SER A 146 13.77 -3.63 13.23
C SER A 146 13.37 -2.41 12.35
N LEU A 147 12.08 -2.27 12.05
CA LEU A 147 11.55 -1.13 11.30
C LEU A 147 11.68 0.18 12.09
N SER A 148 11.43 0.17 13.39
CA SER A 148 11.57 1.35 14.25
C SER A 148 13.01 1.86 14.32
N LYS A 149 14.02 0.98 14.26
CA LYS A 149 15.44 1.35 14.21
C LYS A 149 15.80 2.17 12.97
N VAL A 150 15.04 2.06 11.89
CA VAL A 150 15.20 2.84 10.66
C VAL A 150 14.10 3.89 10.51
N PHE A 151 13.54 4.32 11.64
CA PHE A 151 12.59 5.42 11.79
C PHE A 151 11.19 5.20 11.19
N TYR A 152 10.76 3.95 10.98
CA TYR A 152 9.35 3.69 10.67
C TYR A 152 8.48 3.91 11.91
N LYS A 153 7.40 4.65 11.73
CA LYS A 153 6.35 4.85 12.74
C LYS A 153 5.28 3.78 12.58
N ILE A 154 5.04 3.00 13.61
CA ILE A 154 3.99 1.99 13.63
C ILE A 154 2.75 2.59 14.29
N ILE A 155 1.66 2.69 13.56
CA ILE A 155 0.39 3.25 14.02
C ILE A 155 -0.62 2.10 14.18
N ASN A 156 -1.12 1.88 15.39
CA ASN A 156 -2.18 0.90 15.60
C ASN A 156 -3.51 1.45 15.10
N VAL A 157 -4.19 0.68 14.25
CA VAL A 157 -5.45 1.08 13.62
C VAL A 157 -6.53 0.01 13.80
N LYS A 158 -7.80 0.41 13.63
CA LYS A 158 -8.94 -0.52 13.62
C LYS A 158 -9.14 -1.11 12.22
N ASP A 159 -9.72 -2.32 12.15
CA ASP A 159 -10.13 -2.95 10.89
C ASP A 159 -11.26 -2.14 10.24
N SER A 160 -10.90 -1.34 9.27
CA SER A 160 -11.84 -0.52 8.49
C SER A 160 -11.25 -0.20 7.12
N PRO A 161 -12.07 -0.04 6.08
CA PRO A 161 -11.60 0.36 4.75
C PRO A 161 -10.77 1.62 4.82
N GLY A 162 -9.60 1.60 4.16
CA GLY A 162 -8.70 2.75 4.12
C GLY A 162 -7.93 3.03 5.41
N TYR A 163 -8.09 2.22 6.44
CA TYR A 163 -7.49 2.42 7.78
C TYR A 163 -7.57 3.89 8.25
N LEU A 164 -6.48 4.51 8.66
CA LEU A 164 -6.42 5.91 9.09
C LEU A 164 -5.86 6.83 8.01
N MET A 165 -4.71 6.45 7.40
CA MET A 165 -3.98 7.31 6.46
C MET A 165 -4.78 7.60 5.19
N ASN A 166 -5.37 6.56 4.57
CA ASN A 166 -6.21 6.78 3.40
C ASN A 166 -7.44 7.63 3.72
N LYS A 167 -8.06 7.46 4.88
CA LYS A 167 -9.19 8.31 5.29
C LYS A 167 -8.78 9.78 5.39
N VAL A 168 -7.62 10.08 5.97
CA VAL A 168 -7.12 11.45 6.08
C VAL A 168 -6.79 12.02 4.70
N ILE A 169 -6.00 11.31 3.90
CA ILE A 169 -5.56 11.78 2.57
C ILE A 169 -6.76 11.93 1.61
N PHE A 170 -7.61 10.91 1.57
CA PHE A 170 -8.73 10.91 0.63
C PHE A 170 -9.90 11.78 1.08
N ARG A 171 -9.96 12.23 2.34
CA ARG A 171 -10.89 13.28 2.75
C ARG A 171 -10.58 14.58 2.02
N ASP A 172 -9.34 14.99 1.97
CA ASP A 172 -8.91 16.19 1.26
C ASP A 172 -9.15 16.07 -0.25
N ILE A 173 -8.74 14.96 -0.85
CA ILE A 173 -8.96 14.70 -2.28
C ILE A 173 -10.46 14.74 -2.60
N SER A 174 -11.27 14.01 -1.85
CA SER A 174 -12.71 13.93 -2.01
C SER A 174 -13.36 15.31 -1.96
N TYR A 175 -13.01 16.12 -0.95
CA TYR A 175 -13.61 17.44 -0.76
C TYR A 175 -13.13 18.45 -1.80
N PHE A 176 -11.86 18.39 -2.22
CA PHE A 176 -11.34 19.21 -3.31
C PHE A 176 -12.15 19.02 -4.60
N PHE A 177 -12.39 17.76 -4.99
CA PHE A 177 -13.16 17.46 -6.21
C PHE A 177 -14.66 17.69 -6.03
N TYR A 178 -15.19 17.59 -4.81
CA TYR A 178 -16.57 17.99 -4.52
C TYR A 178 -16.78 19.50 -4.76
N LEU A 179 -15.90 20.34 -4.25
CA LEU A 179 -15.93 21.78 -4.48
C LEU A 179 -15.84 22.10 -5.98
N TYR A 180 -14.96 21.43 -6.70
CA TYR A 180 -14.81 21.61 -8.14
C TYR A 180 -16.06 21.20 -8.92
N GLU A 181 -16.57 19.99 -8.73
CA GLU A 181 -17.64 19.41 -9.56
C GLU A 181 -19.06 19.78 -9.09
N LYS A 182 -19.28 20.07 -7.82
CA LYS A 182 -20.60 20.32 -7.24
C LYS A 182 -20.85 21.78 -6.93
N GLU A 183 -19.83 22.46 -6.43
CA GLU A 183 -19.93 23.88 -6.13
C GLU A 183 -19.41 24.79 -7.25
N ASN A 184 -18.90 24.18 -8.34
CA ASN A 184 -18.33 24.90 -9.50
C ASN A 184 -17.21 25.88 -9.12
N THR A 185 -16.46 25.54 -8.04
CA THR A 185 -15.35 26.40 -7.60
C THR A 185 -14.23 26.38 -8.65
N PRO A 186 -13.75 27.54 -9.10
CA PRO A 186 -12.70 27.61 -10.10
C PRO A 186 -11.44 26.87 -9.66
N ILE A 187 -10.89 26.03 -10.54
CA ILE A 187 -9.72 25.20 -10.21
C ILE A 187 -8.50 26.04 -9.78
N ASN A 188 -8.34 27.23 -10.35
CA ASN A 188 -7.23 28.13 -10.00
C ASN A 188 -7.35 28.66 -8.57
N ASP A 189 -8.58 28.83 -8.07
CA ASP A 189 -8.79 29.28 -6.69
C ASP A 189 -8.55 28.14 -5.69
N LEU A 190 -9.00 26.93 -6.02
CA LEU A 190 -8.67 25.75 -5.25
C LEU A 190 -7.14 25.53 -5.17
N LYS A 191 -6.42 25.68 -6.28
CA LYS A 191 -4.96 25.55 -6.31
C LYS A 191 -4.24 26.58 -5.44
N LYS A 192 -4.76 27.80 -5.29
CA LYS A 192 -4.18 28.81 -4.39
C LYS A 192 -4.20 28.36 -2.93
N ILE A 193 -5.27 27.66 -2.49
CA ILE A 193 -5.39 27.13 -1.13
C ILE A 193 -4.32 26.04 -0.87
N TYR A 194 -3.98 25.25 -1.90
CA TYR A 194 -2.98 24.19 -1.83
C TYR A 194 -1.59 24.64 -2.33
N SER A 195 -1.35 25.95 -2.35
CA SER A 195 -0.01 26.51 -2.55
C SER A 195 0.89 26.22 -1.34
N ASP A 196 2.20 26.33 -1.53
CA ASP A 196 3.19 26.02 -0.48
C ASP A 196 3.00 26.86 0.81
N ASP A 197 2.33 28.01 0.72
CA ASP A 197 2.13 28.93 1.83
C ASP A 197 1.01 28.49 2.80
N ILE A 198 -0.03 27.78 2.30
CA ILE A 198 -1.20 27.43 3.11
C ILE A 198 -1.25 25.92 3.39
N LYS A 199 -1.22 25.09 2.34
CA LYS A 199 -1.37 23.64 2.47
C LYS A 199 -0.47 22.90 1.47
N LYS A 200 0.58 22.24 1.97
CA LYS A 200 1.64 21.63 1.15
C LYS A 200 1.23 20.44 0.28
N ASN A 201 0.04 19.90 0.46
CA ASN A 201 -0.39 18.66 -0.19
C ASN A 201 -1.45 18.92 -1.28
N ASP A 202 -1.01 19.29 -2.48
CA ASP A 202 -1.89 19.46 -3.64
C ASP A 202 -2.59 18.15 -4.01
N PRO A 203 -3.94 18.07 -3.92
CA PRO A 203 -4.71 16.88 -4.25
C PRO A 203 -4.50 16.38 -5.68
N LEU A 204 -4.33 17.27 -6.65
CA LEU A 204 -4.04 16.90 -8.05
C LEU A 204 -2.68 16.21 -8.17
N LYS A 205 -1.67 16.72 -7.46
CA LYS A 205 -0.34 16.12 -7.43
C LYS A 205 -0.38 14.74 -6.78
N ILE A 206 -1.10 14.59 -5.67
CA ILE A 206 -1.28 13.31 -4.99
C ILE A 206 -2.00 12.30 -5.90
N VAL A 207 -3.09 12.70 -6.54
CA VAL A 207 -3.83 11.85 -7.50
C VAL A 207 -2.93 11.38 -8.65
N ASN A 208 -2.11 12.28 -9.20
CA ASN A 208 -1.15 11.91 -10.25
C ASN A 208 -0.06 10.95 -9.77
N MET A 209 0.37 11.05 -8.50
CA MET A 209 1.37 10.16 -7.90
C MET A 209 0.81 8.76 -7.63
N ILE A 210 -0.41 8.68 -7.08
CA ILE A 210 -1.06 7.41 -6.74
C ILE A 210 -1.57 6.71 -8.00
N GLY A 211 -2.10 7.48 -8.95
CA GLY A 211 -2.81 7.04 -10.15
C GLY A 211 -4.32 7.22 -10.01
N VAL A 212 -4.93 7.80 -11.04
CA VAL A 212 -6.37 8.16 -11.06
C VAL A 212 -7.27 6.94 -10.84
N ASP A 213 -6.91 5.80 -11.46
CA ASP A 213 -7.58 4.51 -11.31
C ASP A 213 -7.57 4.01 -9.86
N THR A 214 -6.41 4.02 -9.23
CA THR A 214 -6.24 3.62 -7.83
C THR A 214 -7.00 4.56 -6.89
N CYS A 215 -6.96 5.87 -7.15
CA CYS A 215 -7.70 6.85 -6.37
C CYS A 215 -9.22 6.64 -6.48
N LEU A 216 -9.72 6.33 -7.68
CA LEU A 216 -11.13 6.03 -7.89
C LEU A 216 -11.56 4.80 -7.09
N ASP A 217 -10.80 3.70 -7.16
CA ASP A 217 -11.10 2.46 -6.42
C ASP A 217 -11.13 2.70 -4.91
N ILE A 218 -10.18 3.45 -4.38
CA ILE A 218 -10.13 3.80 -2.95
C ILE A 218 -11.36 4.65 -2.57
N LEU A 219 -11.68 5.68 -3.33
CA LEU A 219 -12.85 6.54 -3.05
C LEU A 219 -14.17 5.80 -3.15
N ILE A 220 -14.34 4.89 -4.10
CA ILE A 220 -15.53 4.02 -4.19
C ILE A 220 -15.66 3.16 -2.92
N ASN A 221 -14.57 2.56 -2.48
CA ASN A 221 -14.59 1.72 -1.28
C ASN A 221 -14.82 2.53 0.00
N LEU A 222 -14.23 3.72 0.12
CA LEU A 222 -14.48 4.64 1.24
C LEU A 222 -15.92 5.16 1.24
N ASN A 223 -16.48 5.53 0.08
CA ASN A 223 -17.86 6.01 -0.06
C ASN A 223 -18.88 4.94 0.36
N LYS A 224 -18.66 3.66 0.02
CA LYS A 224 -19.52 2.55 0.49
C LYS A 224 -19.58 2.45 2.00
N PHE A 225 -18.49 2.81 2.68
CA PHE A 225 -18.39 2.79 4.14
C PHE A 225 -18.86 4.08 4.80
N ASP A 226 -18.58 5.22 4.17
CA ASP A 226 -18.92 6.57 4.63
C ASP A 226 -19.28 7.44 3.41
N GLN A 227 -20.55 7.68 3.20
CA GLN A 227 -21.09 8.42 2.05
C GLN A 227 -20.65 9.88 1.98
N SER A 228 -19.99 10.41 3.02
CA SER A 228 -19.39 11.74 3.00
C SER A 228 -18.11 11.84 2.12
N PHE A 229 -17.57 10.69 1.66
CA PHE A 229 -16.52 10.68 0.65
C PHE A 229 -17.13 10.82 -0.76
N TYR A 230 -16.93 11.95 -1.38
CA TYR A 230 -17.36 12.18 -2.75
C TYR A 230 -16.49 11.41 -3.75
N VAL A 231 -17.13 10.79 -4.76
CA VAL A 231 -16.45 10.06 -5.84
C VAL A 231 -16.49 10.90 -7.11
N PRO A 232 -15.35 11.47 -7.57
CA PRO A 232 -15.32 12.40 -8.69
C PRO A 232 -15.67 11.75 -10.03
N LYS A 233 -16.53 12.42 -10.82
CA LYS A 233 -16.86 11.97 -12.18
C LYS A 233 -15.69 12.15 -13.15
N CYS A 234 -14.88 13.20 -12.98
CA CYS A 234 -13.72 13.46 -13.82
C CYS A 234 -12.69 12.33 -13.77
N PHE A 235 -12.61 11.53 -12.66
CA PHE A 235 -11.74 10.36 -12.60
C PHE A 235 -12.19 9.27 -13.58
N GLN A 236 -13.50 9.01 -13.67
CA GLN A 236 -14.04 8.03 -14.62
C GLN A 236 -13.76 8.45 -16.07
N ILE A 237 -13.89 9.74 -16.37
CA ILE A 237 -13.61 10.31 -17.70
C ILE A 237 -12.10 10.17 -18.02
N ALA A 238 -11.23 10.49 -17.05
CA ALA A 238 -9.79 10.38 -17.23
C ALA A 238 -9.36 8.92 -17.52
N ILE A 239 -9.93 7.96 -16.79
CA ILE A 239 -9.63 6.53 -16.98
C ILE A 239 -10.07 6.05 -18.37
N LYS A 240 -11.29 6.44 -18.83
CA LYS A 240 -11.76 6.13 -20.19
C LYS A 240 -10.82 6.64 -21.28
N ASN A 241 -10.16 7.77 -21.03
CA ASN A 241 -9.19 8.38 -21.94
C ASN A 241 -7.76 7.88 -21.70
N ASN A 242 -7.58 6.84 -20.89
CA ASN A 242 -6.28 6.27 -20.52
C ASN A 242 -5.32 7.34 -19.93
N ILE A 243 -5.85 8.22 -19.07
CA ILE A 243 -5.10 9.24 -18.32
C ILE A 243 -5.03 8.76 -16.87
N LEU A 244 -3.87 8.17 -16.48
CA LEU A 244 -3.70 7.53 -15.17
C LEU A 244 -2.70 8.27 -14.26
N GLY A 245 -2.21 9.44 -14.67
CA GLY A 245 -1.20 10.19 -13.94
C GLY A 245 0.24 9.74 -14.28
N TYR A 246 1.15 9.87 -13.32
CA TYR A 246 2.58 9.52 -13.53
C TYR A 246 2.81 8.04 -13.81
N LYS A 247 1.87 7.19 -13.44
CA LYS A 247 1.88 5.75 -13.64
C LYS A 247 2.02 5.36 -15.12
N ASN A 248 1.37 6.10 -16.03
CA ASN A 248 1.47 5.90 -17.48
C ASN A 248 1.98 7.13 -18.24
N LYS A 249 2.63 8.06 -17.52
CA LYS A 249 3.20 9.32 -18.05
C LYS A 249 2.17 10.27 -18.69
N LYS A 250 0.88 10.08 -18.43
CA LYS A 250 -0.21 10.98 -18.86
C LYS A 250 -0.77 11.70 -17.65
N VAL A 251 -0.31 12.94 -17.45
CA VAL A 251 -0.68 13.76 -16.30
C VAL A 251 -2.16 14.10 -16.35
N PHE A 252 -2.88 13.78 -15.27
CA PHE A 252 -4.26 14.19 -15.08
C PHE A 252 -4.32 15.69 -14.74
N LYS A 253 -5.11 16.41 -15.53
CA LYS A 253 -5.37 17.85 -15.40
C LYS A 253 -6.87 18.09 -15.48
N ILE A 254 -7.36 19.09 -14.79
CA ILE A 254 -8.74 19.59 -14.81
C ILE A 254 -8.74 21.10 -14.99
#